data_88c96072bf5a19543f8eb493bdd1c458
#
_entry.id   88c96072bf5a19543f8eb493bdd1c458
#
_cell.length_a   1.000
_cell.length_b   1.000
_cell.length_c   1.000
_cell.angle_alpha   90.00
_cell.angle_beta   90.00
_cell.angle_gamma   90.00
#
_symmetry.space_group_name_H-M   'P 1'
#
loop_
_entity.id
_entity.type
_entity.pdbx_description
1 polymer ?
#
loop_
_entity_poly.entity_id
_entity_poly.type
_entity_poly.pdbx_seq_one_letter_code
_entity_poly.pdbx_strand_id
1 'polypeptide(L)'
;MLRVLVVALALTVLLPGVAAAKEPAAVWATVNVCDTAKQPDALGLRASMPGTPKGARLSMRFQVEYRTTDGRWDDVADADSGWRAVGTAKGAPVEYGWSFTFAKRSTPVTLRGVVKFRWRQGDRLPRQQEAATEAGHASKAGADPAGYSAATCVL
;
A
#
# COMPACT_ATOMS: atom_id res chain seq x y z
N MET A 1 10.68 -73.69 28.77
CA MET A 1 9.89 -72.44 28.66
C MET A 1 10.82 -71.32 28.14
N LEU A 2 10.77 -71.03 26.85
CA LEU A 2 11.64 -70.02 26.18
C LEU A 2 10.87 -68.72 26.05
N ARG A 3 11.30 -67.67 26.76
CA ARG A 3 10.69 -66.30 26.63
C ARG A 3 11.39 -65.54 25.52
N VAL A 4 10.67 -65.29 24.44
CA VAL A 4 11.09 -64.44 23.34
C VAL A 4 10.84 -63.00 23.74
N LEU A 5 11.89 -62.19 23.83
CA LEU A 5 11.85 -60.75 24.08
C LEU A 5 11.76 -60.05 22.71
N VAL A 6 10.60 -59.43 22.42
CA VAL A 6 10.45 -58.61 21.20
C VAL A 6 10.85 -57.17 21.55
N VAL A 7 11.94 -56.73 21.01
CA VAL A 7 12.39 -55.31 21.10
C VAL A 7 11.76 -54.52 19.95
N ALA A 8 10.84 -53.66 20.25
CA ALA A 8 10.24 -52.74 19.28
C ALA A 8 11.13 -51.51 19.09
N LEU A 9 11.74 -51.41 17.91
CA LEU A 9 12.57 -50.27 17.52
C LEU A 9 11.63 -49.13 17.00
N ALA A 10 11.43 -48.08 17.81
CA ALA A 10 10.67 -46.90 17.41
C ALA A 10 11.54 -46.00 16.51
N LEU A 11 11.22 -45.93 15.23
CA LEU A 11 11.84 -45.07 14.25
C LEU A 11 11.22 -43.67 14.34
N THR A 12 11.90 -42.72 15.00
CA THR A 12 11.49 -41.29 15.04
C THR A 12 11.85 -40.62 13.74
N VAL A 13 10.87 -40.37 12.87
CA VAL A 13 11.02 -39.59 11.65
C VAL A 13 11.04 -38.08 12.01
N LEU A 14 12.22 -37.46 11.98
CA LEU A 14 12.38 -36.02 12.05
C LEU A 14 11.91 -35.42 10.70
N LEU A 15 10.72 -34.80 10.70
CA LEU A 15 10.26 -33.98 9.58
C LEU A 15 11.06 -32.67 9.57
N PRO A 16 11.74 -32.31 8.45
CA PRO A 16 12.37 -31.00 8.34
C PRO A 16 11.29 -29.93 8.38
N GLY A 17 11.38 -29.01 9.36
CA GLY A 17 10.51 -27.84 9.44
C GLY A 17 10.67 -26.99 8.18
N VAL A 18 9.63 -26.86 7.38
CA VAL A 18 9.57 -25.93 6.26
C VAL A 18 9.57 -24.51 6.84
N ALA A 19 10.71 -23.83 6.75
CA ALA A 19 10.79 -22.41 7.09
C ALA A 19 9.82 -21.65 6.17
N ALA A 20 8.76 -21.10 6.74
CA ALA A 20 7.85 -20.23 6.02
C ALA A 20 8.64 -19.03 5.48
N ALA A 21 8.78 -18.94 4.16
CA ALA A 21 9.36 -17.78 3.52
C ALA A 21 8.49 -16.57 3.91
N LYS A 22 9.11 -15.54 4.51
CA LYS A 22 8.43 -14.30 4.87
C LYS A 22 7.83 -13.70 3.59
N GLU A 23 6.51 -13.59 3.53
CA GLU A 23 5.86 -12.95 2.39
C GLU A 23 6.48 -11.56 2.14
N PRO A 24 6.73 -11.21 0.87
CA PRO A 24 7.23 -9.88 0.54
C PRO A 24 6.22 -8.84 1.06
N ALA A 25 6.72 -7.80 1.71
CA ALA A 25 5.88 -6.72 2.22
C ALA A 25 4.94 -6.22 1.11
N ALA A 26 3.64 -6.17 1.41
CA ALA A 26 2.62 -5.74 0.45
C ALA A 26 2.74 -4.23 0.18
N VAL A 27 2.30 -3.78 -0.99
CA VAL A 27 2.01 -2.36 -1.23
C VAL A 27 0.71 -2.01 -0.53
N TRP A 28 0.60 -0.77 -0.06
CA TRP A 28 -0.65 -0.24 0.45
C TRP A 28 -0.78 1.26 0.16
N ALA A 29 -2.00 1.76 0.18
CA ALA A 29 -2.32 3.18 0.11
C ALA A 29 -3.45 3.50 1.09
N THR A 30 -3.47 4.73 1.62
CA THR A 30 -4.51 5.23 2.52
C THR A 30 -4.78 6.70 2.29
N VAL A 31 -5.98 7.15 2.62
CA VAL A 31 -6.28 8.57 2.80
C VAL A 31 -5.76 8.98 4.17
N ASN A 32 -4.85 9.93 4.23
CA ASN A 32 -4.28 10.42 5.48
C ASN A 32 -4.64 11.88 5.81
N VAL A 33 -5.32 12.58 4.89
CA VAL A 33 -5.93 13.90 5.08
C VAL A 33 -7.26 13.93 4.34
N CYS A 34 -8.33 14.42 4.99
CA CYS A 34 -9.65 14.56 4.37
C CYS A 34 -10.32 15.81 4.91
N ASP A 35 -10.30 16.90 4.13
CA ASP A 35 -10.97 18.17 4.41
C ASP A 35 -10.86 18.63 5.87
N THR A 36 -9.66 18.91 6.30
CA THR A 36 -9.41 19.34 7.67
C THR A 36 -9.38 20.87 7.78
N ALA A 37 -9.52 21.39 8.99
CA ALA A 37 -9.40 22.84 9.24
C ALA A 37 -8.03 23.41 8.81
N LYS A 38 -6.97 22.59 8.83
CA LYS A 38 -5.63 23.00 8.39
C LYS A 38 -5.42 22.83 6.88
N GLN A 39 -6.16 21.93 6.27
CA GLN A 39 -6.07 21.61 4.85
C GLN A 39 -7.50 21.50 4.29
N PRO A 40 -8.22 22.62 4.14
CA PRO A 40 -9.58 22.62 3.63
C PRO A 40 -9.61 22.20 2.15
N ASP A 41 -10.69 21.54 1.76
CA ASP A 41 -10.94 21.03 0.41
C ASP A 41 -9.79 20.13 -0.12
N ALA A 42 -9.04 19.48 0.79
CA ALA A 42 -7.86 18.68 0.44
C ALA A 42 -8.07 17.19 0.71
N LEU A 43 -7.54 16.38 -0.20
CA LEU A 43 -7.38 14.95 -0.08
C LEU A 43 -5.89 14.61 -0.06
N GLY A 44 -5.39 14.18 1.09
CA GLY A 44 -4.04 13.65 1.22
C GLY A 44 -4.03 12.12 1.08
N LEU A 45 -3.11 11.62 0.29
CA LEU A 45 -2.87 10.20 0.07
C LEU A 45 -1.49 9.84 0.58
N ARG A 46 -1.37 8.71 1.26
CA ARG A 46 -0.10 8.12 1.67
C ARG A 46 -0.04 6.68 1.20
N ALA A 47 1.14 6.25 0.78
CA ALA A 47 1.35 4.91 0.27
C ALA A 47 2.72 4.38 0.67
N SER A 48 2.84 3.05 0.68
CA SER A 48 4.09 2.35 0.94
C SER A 48 4.34 1.28 -0.11
N MET A 49 5.60 1.13 -0.47
CA MET A 49 6.05 0.05 -1.34
C MET A 49 7.35 -0.57 -0.80
N PRO A 50 7.51 -1.89 -0.91
CA PRO A 50 8.72 -2.57 -0.48
C PRO A 50 9.91 -2.18 -1.35
N GLY A 51 11.07 -2.05 -0.74
CA GLY A 51 12.34 -2.01 -1.43
C GLY A 51 12.70 -3.37 -2.04
N THR A 52 13.79 -3.43 -2.77
CA THR A 52 14.33 -4.67 -3.33
C THR A 52 15.75 -4.92 -2.84
N PRO A 53 16.20 -6.19 -2.73
CA PRO A 53 17.56 -6.50 -2.31
C PRO A 53 18.65 -5.83 -3.19
N LYS A 54 18.36 -5.64 -4.44
CA LYS A 54 19.28 -5.03 -5.42
C LYS A 54 19.15 -3.52 -5.57
N GLY A 55 18.21 -2.87 -4.83
CA GLY A 55 18.03 -1.42 -4.86
C GLY A 55 17.46 -0.92 -6.20
N ALA A 56 16.24 -1.33 -6.54
CA ALA A 56 15.54 -0.79 -7.69
C ALA A 56 15.21 0.70 -7.51
N ARG A 57 15.12 1.46 -8.60
CA ARG A 57 14.50 2.78 -8.60
C ARG A 57 13.00 2.63 -8.39
N LEU A 58 12.48 3.34 -7.38
CA LEU A 58 11.09 3.27 -6.95
C LEU A 58 10.35 4.51 -7.43
N SER A 59 9.15 4.32 -7.94
CA SER A 59 8.25 5.42 -8.32
C SER A 59 6.82 5.10 -7.95
N MET A 60 6.08 6.13 -7.56
CA MET A 60 4.65 6.08 -7.29
C MET A 60 3.91 7.08 -8.18
N ARG A 61 2.66 6.78 -8.53
CA ARG A 61 1.73 7.67 -9.21
C ARG A 61 0.41 7.63 -8.47
N PHE A 62 -0.09 8.77 -8.05
CA PHE A 62 -1.32 8.95 -7.29
C PHE A 62 -2.41 9.45 -8.22
N GLN A 63 -3.54 8.79 -8.23
CA GLN A 63 -4.75 9.15 -8.98
C GLN A 63 -5.90 9.24 -7.99
N VAL A 64 -6.80 10.21 -8.19
CA VAL A 64 -8.05 10.30 -7.42
C VAL A 64 -9.20 9.81 -8.28
N GLU A 65 -10.07 9.02 -7.67
CA GLU A 65 -11.34 8.58 -8.24
C GLU A 65 -12.51 9.09 -7.39
N TYR A 66 -13.64 9.32 -8.02
CA TYR A 66 -14.91 9.65 -7.35
C TYR A 66 -15.93 8.54 -7.52
N ARG A 67 -16.80 8.39 -6.53
CA ARG A 67 -17.86 7.42 -6.58
C ARG A 67 -19.06 7.99 -7.37
N THR A 68 -19.43 7.32 -8.43
CA THR A 68 -20.59 7.67 -9.28
C THR A 68 -21.90 7.28 -8.59
N THR A 69 -23.02 7.78 -9.09
CA THR A 69 -24.36 7.51 -8.54
C THR A 69 -24.78 6.03 -8.66
N ASP A 70 -24.24 5.33 -9.66
CA ASP A 70 -24.43 3.88 -9.85
C ASP A 70 -23.40 3.02 -9.06
N GLY A 71 -22.57 3.67 -8.22
CA GLY A 71 -21.65 3.02 -7.30
C GLY A 71 -20.30 2.61 -7.89
N ARG A 72 -20.03 2.94 -9.16
CA ARG A 72 -18.71 2.74 -9.78
C ARG A 72 -17.71 3.80 -9.32
N TRP A 73 -16.46 3.62 -9.70
CA TRP A 73 -15.39 4.56 -9.49
C TRP A 73 -14.87 5.05 -10.83
N ASP A 74 -14.85 6.36 -11.02
CA ASP A 74 -14.34 7.03 -12.21
C ASP A 74 -13.22 8.01 -11.84
N ASP A 75 -12.25 8.18 -12.73
CA ASP A 75 -11.13 9.11 -12.53
C ASP A 75 -11.60 10.55 -12.40
N VAL A 76 -11.08 11.27 -11.42
CA VAL A 76 -11.20 12.73 -11.34
C VAL A 76 -10.22 13.34 -12.34
N ALA A 77 -10.73 14.13 -13.28
CA ALA A 77 -9.91 14.86 -14.23
C ALA A 77 -8.89 15.75 -13.49
N ASP A 78 -7.66 15.81 -14.00
CA ASP A 78 -6.53 16.61 -13.46
C ASP A 78 -6.09 16.27 -12.03
N ALA A 79 -6.65 15.21 -11.40
CA ALA A 79 -6.24 14.72 -10.10
C ALA A 79 -5.29 13.52 -10.20
N ASP A 80 -4.23 13.70 -10.96
CA ASP A 80 -3.16 12.71 -11.22
C ASP A 80 -1.79 13.37 -10.97
N SER A 81 -1.01 12.77 -10.07
CA SER A 81 0.32 13.30 -9.73
C SER A 81 1.36 13.12 -10.83
N GLY A 82 1.10 12.30 -11.84
CA GLY A 82 2.16 11.71 -12.67
C GLY A 82 3.10 10.79 -11.87
N TRP A 83 4.10 10.23 -12.52
CA TRP A 83 5.09 9.40 -11.86
C TRP A 83 6.05 10.22 -11.01
N ARG A 84 6.10 9.93 -9.70
CA ARG A 84 7.01 10.54 -8.72
C ARG A 84 8.12 9.55 -8.38
N ALA A 85 9.38 9.93 -8.58
CA ALA A 85 10.51 9.17 -8.09
C ALA A 85 10.55 9.29 -6.55
N VAL A 86 10.48 8.15 -5.86
CA VAL A 86 10.44 8.11 -4.39
C VAL A 86 11.73 7.55 -3.78
N GLY A 87 12.72 7.32 -4.61
CA GLY A 87 14.06 6.92 -4.20
C GLY A 87 14.47 5.54 -4.68
N THR A 88 15.51 5.03 -4.04
CA THR A 88 16.00 3.66 -4.18
C THR A 88 16.07 3.05 -2.79
N ALA A 89 15.46 1.88 -2.57
CA ALA A 89 15.53 1.23 -1.27
C ALA A 89 16.05 -0.20 -1.39
N LYS A 90 17.03 -0.53 -0.57
CA LYS A 90 17.54 -1.89 -0.40
C LYS A 90 16.82 -2.53 0.79
N GLY A 91 15.81 -3.35 0.50
CA GLY A 91 15.11 -4.14 1.51
C GLY A 91 14.06 -3.41 2.35
N ALA A 92 14.29 -2.16 2.74
CA ALA A 92 13.34 -1.40 3.54
C ALA A 92 12.16 -0.88 2.70
N PRO A 93 10.94 -0.79 3.26
CA PRO A 93 9.82 -0.09 2.61
C PRO A 93 10.09 1.40 2.49
N VAL A 94 9.54 2.01 1.42
CA VAL A 94 9.52 3.45 1.23
C VAL A 94 8.08 3.93 1.30
N GLU A 95 7.83 4.91 2.14
CA GLU A 95 6.57 5.61 2.20
C GLU A 95 6.67 6.97 1.53
N TYR A 96 5.61 7.36 0.82
CA TYR A 96 5.51 8.66 0.18
C TYR A 96 4.05 9.13 0.20
N GLY A 97 3.84 10.45 0.23
CA GLY A 97 2.53 11.05 0.24
C GLY A 97 2.38 12.10 -0.86
N TRP A 98 1.13 12.30 -1.31
CA TRP A 98 0.75 13.32 -2.25
C TRP A 98 -0.62 13.89 -1.87
N SER A 99 -0.81 15.21 -2.01
CA SER A 99 -2.07 15.86 -1.72
C SER A 99 -2.64 16.55 -2.94
N PHE A 100 -3.95 16.50 -3.05
CA PHE A 100 -4.74 17.22 -4.05
C PHE A 100 -5.64 18.22 -3.32
N THR A 101 -5.78 19.42 -3.89
CA THR A 101 -6.74 20.43 -3.41
C THR A 101 -7.78 20.66 -4.49
N PHE A 102 -9.03 20.68 -4.10
CA PHE A 102 -10.16 20.82 -5.02
C PHE A 102 -10.84 22.17 -4.83
N ALA A 103 -11.58 22.58 -5.82
CA ALA A 103 -12.49 23.71 -5.65
C ALA A 103 -13.63 23.30 -4.70
N LYS A 104 -14.03 24.20 -3.82
CA LYS A 104 -15.15 23.99 -2.90
C LYS A 104 -16.41 23.60 -3.68
N ARG A 105 -17.07 22.54 -3.22
CA ARG A 105 -18.28 21.99 -3.84
C ARG A 105 -19.51 22.26 -2.99
N SER A 106 -20.65 22.42 -3.63
CA SER A 106 -21.97 22.52 -2.95
C SER A 106 -22.59 21.14 -2.68
N THR A 107 -22.18 20.13 -3.42
CA THR A 107 -22.67 18.75 -3.29
C THR A 107 -21.53 17.85 -2.85
N PRO A 108 -21.70 17.08 -1.76
CA PRO A 108 -20.68 16.15 -1.29
C PRO A 108 -20.33 15.08 -2.34
N VAL A 109 -19.06 14.76 -2.46
CA VAL A 109 -18.54 13.73 -3.36
C VAL A 109 -17.64 12.79 -2.58
N THR A 110 -17.87 11.49 -2.69
CA THR A 110 -17.00 10.49 -2.09
C THR A 110 -15.81 10.22 -3.03
N LEU A 111 -14.61 10.42 -2.51
CA LEU A 111 -13.34 10.22 -3.21
C LEU A 111 -12.54 9.06 -2.60
N ARG A 112 -11.72 8.43 -3.43
CA ARG A 112 -10.64 7.53 -3.00
C ARG A 112 -9.37 7.80 -3.80
N GLY A 113 -8.25 7.31 -3.30
CA GLY A 113 -7.01 7.27 -4.05
C GLY A 113 -6.78 5.91 -4.68
N VAL A 114 -6.11 5.89 -5.83
CA VAL A 114 -5.48 4.71 -6.42
C VAL A 114 -4.01 5.03 -6.63
N VAL A 115 -3.13 4.18 -6.13
CA VAL A 115 -1.69 4.38 -6.24
C VAL A 115 -1.07 3.28 -7.08
N LYS A 116 -0.37 3.68 -8.14
CA LYS A 116 0.42 2.80 -8.99
C LYS A 116 1.87 2.83 -8.54
N PHE A 117 2.45 1.66 -8.37
CA PHE A 117 3.81 1.45 -7.90
C PHE A 117 4.68 0.88 -9.02
N ARG A 118 5.90 1.36 -9.14
CA ARG A 118 6.84 0.91 -10.16
C ARG A 118 8.23 0.68 -9.58
N TRP A 119 8.77 -0.50 -9.86
CA TRP A 119 10.17 -0.87 -9.57
C TRP A 119 10.92 -0.99 -10.89
N ARG A 120 11.94 -0.18 -11.10
CA ARG A 120 12.81 -0.25 -12.28
C ARG A 120 14.21 -0.66 -11.87
N GLN A 121 14.73 -1.70 -12.49
CA GLN A 121 16.08 -2.22 -12.26
C GLN A 121 16.84 -2.37 -13.59
N GLY A 122 17.77 -1.44 -13.85
CA GLY A 122 18.47 -1.36 -15.13
C GLY A 122 17.47 -1.25 -16.30
N ASP A 123 17.76 -1.98 -17.38
CA ASP A 123 16.96 -1.95 -18.62
C ASP A 123 15.83 -2.98 -18.64
N ARG A 124 15.62 -3.69 -17.55
CA ARG A 124 14.49 -4.64 -17.45
C ARG A 124 13.16 -3.93 -17.44
N LEU A 125 12.13 -4.59 -18.00
CA LEU A 125 10.75 -4.14 -17.89
C LEU A 125 10.41 -3.90 -16.42
N PRO A 126 9.81 -2.75 -16.07
CA PRO A 126 9.49 -2.43 -14.70
C PRO A 126 8.38 -3.35 -14.17
N ARG A 127 8.56 -3.87 -12.96
CA ARG A 127 7.45 -4.45 -12.21
C ARG A 127 6.51 -3.32 -11.82
N GLN A 128 5.21 -3.56 -11.94
CA GLN A 128 4.17 -2.63 -11.50
C GLN A 128 3.14 -3.34 -10.63
N GLN A 129 2.57 -2.60 -9.69
CA GLN A 129 1.42 -2.99 -8.87
C GLN A 129 0.52 -1.77 -8.67
N GLU A 130 -0.69 -2.00 -8.19
CA GLU A 130 -1.67 -0.97 -7.90
C GLU A 130 -2.39 -1.30 -6.59
N ALA A 131 -2.74 -0.29 -5.81
CA ALA A 131 -3.58 -0.40 -4.65
C ALA A 131 -4.54 0.79 -4.57
N ALA A 132 -5.82 0.51 -4.34
CA ALA A 132 -6.76 1.52 -3.88
C ALA A 132 -6.53 1.83 -2.40
N THR A 133 -6.95 3.03 -1.96
CA THR A 133 -6.83 3.41 -0.55
C THR A 133 -7.70 2.53 0.34
N GLU A 134 -7.14 2.15 1.48
CA GLU A 134 -7.79 1.37 2.54
C GLU A 134 -7.48 1.98 3.91
N ALA A 135 -8.29 1.65 4.91
CA ALA A 135 -8.05 2.05 6.30
C ALA A 135 -7.02 1.10 6.96
N GLY A 136 -6.49 1.50 8.13
CA GLY A 136 -5.64 0.64 8.94
C GLY A 136 -4.13 0.91 8.80
N HIS A 137 -3.73 1.88 7.97
CA HIS A 137 -2.34 2.29 7.80
C HIS A 137 -2.05 3.62 8.51
N ALA A 138 -2.36 3.67 9.80
CA ALA A 138 -2.17 4.86 10.60
C ALA A 138 -0.70 5.27 10.67
N SER A 139 -0.40 6.52 10.32
CA SER A 139 0.94 7.11 10.40
C SER A 139 0.86 8.49 11.04
N LYS A 140 1.87 8.86 11.84
CA LYS A 140 1.98 10.21 12.36
C LYS A 140 2.51 11.19 11.30
N ALA A 141 3.27 10.70 10.32
CA ALA A 141 3.90 11.55 9.32
C ALA A 141 2.89 11.96 8.23
N GLY A 142 2.58 13.28 8.19
CA GLY A 142 1.72 13.88 7.18
C GLY A 142 0.24 13.56 7.29
N ALA A 143 -0.21 12.86 8.34
CA ALA A 143 -1.63 12.64 8.60
C ALA A 143 -2.25 13.82 9.36
N ASP A 144 -3.45 14.21 8.99
CA ASP A 144 -4.24 15.21 9.70
C ASP A 144 -5.70 14.75 9.86
N PRO A 145 -6.16 14.49 11.10
CA PRO A 145 -5.40 14.47 12.33
C PRO A 145 -4.34 13.36 12.39
N ALA A 146 -3.37 13.49 13.30
CA ALA A 146 -2.31 12.49 13.46
C ALA A 146 -2.88 11.08 13.64
N GLY A 147 -2.39 10.12 12.85
CA GLY A 147 -2.87 8.76 12.85
C GLY A 147 -4.12 8.51 11.99
N TYR A 148 -4.65 9.52 11.32
CA TYR A 148 -5.79 9.35 10.43
C TYR A 148 -5.46 8.42 9.27
N SER A 149 -6.32 7.43 9.01
CA SER A 149 -6.21 6.47 7.93
C SER A 149 -7.60 5.99 7.53
N ALA A 150 -8.00 6.27 6.30
CA ALA A 150 -9.31 5.91 5.78
C ALA A 150 -9.21 5.36 4.35
N ALA A 151 -10.24 4.63 3.94
CA ALA A 151 -10.37 4.14 2.57
C ALA A 151 -10.87 5.24 1.62
N THR A 152 -11.71 6.14 2.12
CA THR A 152 -12.38 7.19 1.34
C THR A 152 -12.39 8.51 2.09
N CYS A 153 -12.67 9.58 1.37
CA CYS A 153 -12.89 10.93 1.87
C CYS A 153 -14.15 11.51 1.24
N VAL A 154 -14.92 12.29 1.97
CA VAL A 154 -16.06 13.05 1.44
C VAL A 154 -15.69 14.52 1.46
N LEU A 155 -15.68 15.14 0.29
CA LEU A 155 -15.48 16.57 0.08
C LEU A 155 -16.76 17.26 -0.37
#